data_531a196fb9f58efdc3c5a536373dc363
#
_entry.id   531a196fb9f58efdc3c5a536373dc363
#
_cell.length_a   1.000
_cell.length_b   1.000
_cell.length_c   1.000
_cell.angle_alpha   90.00
_cell.angle_beta   90.00
_cell.angle_gamma   90.00
#
_symmetry.space_group_name_H-M   'P 1'
#
loop_
_entity.id
_entity.type
_entity.pdbx_description
1 polymer ?
#
loop_
_entity_poly.entity_id
_entity_poly.type
_entity_poly.pdbx_seq_one_letter_code
_entity_poly.pdbx_strand_id
1 'polypeptide(L)'
;KVDFRLSSKEDIKKIIKKYSNGNKKFLAEKIENVDEFNNAVSLGYDYFQGYFFSKPIMVQGKKIESLEISYIKLTNEINKEEPNYKIIASIIESDLDMSYKLLKIVNSYSLSSKVSSIPHAISLMGISELRKWASLVLIGELSFGKPTEVLRLSILRSKFAELLAEKSSYKPKKHELALVGLFSMIDVLLQKPLDTIFSQLRISDEVQMAIKLDSKSELFPI
;
A
#
# COMPACT_ATOMS: atom_id res chain seq x y z
N LYS A 1 18.11 15.65 -16.98
CA LYS A 1 17.78 14.23 -16.91
C LYS A 1 19.03 13.41 -17.17
N VAL A 2 19.29 12.40 -16.36
CA VAL A 2 20.46 11.51 -16.49
C VAL A 2 19.97 10.07 -16.44
N ASP A 3 20.27 9.32 -17.49
CA ASP A 3 19.94 7.90 -17.60
C ASP A 3 21.01 7.08 -16.88
N PHE A 4 20.65 6.40 -15.80
CA PHE A 4 21.57 5.61 -14.97
C PHE A 4 22.02 4.30 -15.64
N ARG A 5 21.34 3.88 -16.73
CA ARG A 5 21.72 2.70 -17.51
C ARG A 5 22.74 3.01 -18.61
N LEU A 6 22.61 4.18 -19.21
CA LEU A 6 23.47 4.60 -20.33
C LEU A 6 24.72 5.37 -19.87
N SER A 7 24.71 5.91 -18.64
CA SER A 7 25.78 6.73 -18.12
C SER A 7 26.71 5.92 -17.19
N SER A 8 28.01 6.11 -17.31
CA SER A 8 28.96 5.53 -16.37
C SER A 8 28.83 6.18 -14.99
N LYS A 9 29.24 5.47 -13.91
CA LYS A 9 29.25 6.03 -12.56
C LYS A 9 30.06 7.32 -12.45
N GLU A 10 31.10 7.47 -13.25
CA GLU A 10 31.94 8.68 -13.30
C GLU A 10 31.22 9.82 -14.00
N ASP A 11 30.49 9.54 -15.09
CA ASP A 11 29.74 10.56 -15.82
C ASP A 11 28.58 11.11 -15.01
N ILE A 12 27.85 10.24 -14.30
CA ILE A 12 26.79 10.62 -13.36
C ILE A 12 27.31 11.64 -12.33
N LYS A 13 28.47 11.38 -11.72
CA LYS A 13 29.13 12.31 -10.79
C LYS A 13 29.59 13.60 -11.44
N LYS A 14 30.21 13.52 -12.64
CA LYS A 14 30.70 14.68 -13.38
C LYS A 14 29.56 15.62 -13.78
N ILE A 15 28.41 15.08 -14.19
CA ILE A 15 27.23 15.87 -14.57
C ILE A 15 26.75 16.73 -13.40
N ILE A 16 26.55 16.12 -12.23
CA ILE A 16 26.16 16.86 -11.02
C ILE A 16 27.19 17.96 -10.71
N LYS A 17 28.47 17.59 -10.61
CA LYS A 17 29.54 18.56 -10.27
C LYS A 17 29.62 19.71 -11.29
N LYS A 18 29.39 19.45 -12.56
CA LYS A 18 29.47 20.46 -13.63
C LYS A 18 28.29 21.43 -13.65
N TYR A 19 27.08 20.95 -13.27
CA TYR A 19 25.84 21.70 -13.46
C TYR A 19 25.16 22.11 -12.15
N SER A 20 25.70 21.75 -10.97
CA SER A 20 25.15 22.09 -9.65
C SER A 20 25.17 23.60 -9.30
N ASN A 21 25.96 24.42 -10.02
CA ASN A 21 26.10 25.86 -9.79
C ASN A 21 24.94 26.70 -10.36
N GLY A 22 23.72 26.19 -10.37
CA GLY A 22 22.55 26.90 -10.89
C GLY A 22 21.24 26.38 -10.28
N ASN A 23 20.17 27.12 -10.53
CA ASN A 23 18.82 26.75 -10.07
C ASN A 23 18.25 25.53 -10.87
N LYS A 24 19.11 24.55 -11.18
CA LYS A 24 18.73 23.35 -11.94
C LYS A 24 18.36 22.22 -11.03
N LYS A 25 17.30 21.50 -11.40
CA LYS A 25 16.87 20.27 -10.76
C LYS A 25 17.35 19.06 -11.57
N PHE A 26 17.79 18.02 -10.88
CA PHE A 26 18.35 16.83 -11.48
C PHE A 26 17.38 15.66 -11.35
N LEU A 27 17.07 15.01 -12.47
CA LEU A 27 16.26 13.80 -12.53
C LEU A 27 17.15 12.61 -12.86
N ALA A 28 17.19 11.62 -11.96
CA ALA A 28 17.77 10.32 -12.19
C ALA A 28 16.73 9.41 -12.87
N GLU A 29 16.99 9.00 -14.10
CA GLU A 29 16.10 8.13 -14.89
C GLU A 29 16.59 6.68 -14.88
N LYS A 30 15.64 5.75 -14.98
CA LYS A 30 15.86 4.29 -15.04
C LYS A 30 16.55 3.70 -13.80
N ILE A 31 16.20 4.20 -12.62
CA ILE A 31 16.60 3.59 -11.35
C ILE A 31 15.91 2.22 -11.23
N GLU A 32 16.69 1.15 -11.06
CA GLU A 32 16.16 -0.22 -11.01
C GLU A 32 16.35 -0.93 -9.66
N ASN A 33 17.19 -0.40 -8.76
CA ASN A 33 17.46 -1.00 -7.46
C ASN A 33 17.73 0.04 -6.37
N VAL A 34 17.73 -0.43 -5.11
CA VAL A 34 17.94 0.40 -3.90
C VAL A 34 19.31 1.09 -3.92
N ASP A 35 20.34 0.39 -4.39
CA ASP A 35 21.71 0.92 -4.39
C ASP A 35 21.84 2.08 -5.37
N GLU A 36 21.24 1.97 -6.55
CA GLU A 36 21.17 3.07 -7.52
C GLU A 36 20.39 4.26 -6.96
N PHE A 37 19.25 4.00 -6.29
CA PHE A 37 18.46 5.04 -5.65
C PHE A 37 19.27 5.77 -4.56
N ASN A 38 19.88 5.03 -3.63
CA ASN A 38 20.69 5.61 -2.55
C ASN A 38 21.90 6.38 -3.10
N ASN A 39 22.53 5.85 -4.13
CA ASN A 39 23.63 6.54 -4.81
C ASN A 39 23.15 7.85 -5.45
N ALA A 40 22.02 7.87 -6.13
CA ALA A 40 21.45 9.06 -6.72
C ALA A 40 21.08 10.11 -5.65
N VAL A 41 20.48 9.69 -4.53
CA VAL A 41 20.21 10.57 -3.38
C VAL A 41 21.51 11.17 -2.82
N SER A 42 22.53 10.34 -2.61
CA SER A 42 23.83 10.81 -2.08
C SER A 42 24.56 11.77 -3.01
N LEU A 43 24.30 11.69 -4.30
CA LEU A 43 24.85 12.58 -5.33
C LEU A 43 24.07 13.89 -5.47
N GLY A 44 22.93 14.06 -4.78
CA GLY A 44 22.14 15.28 -4.79
C GLY A 44 21.17 15.38 -5.99
N TYR A 45 20.68 14.26 -6.51
CA TYR A 45 19.56 14.27 -7.44
C TYR A 45 18.26 14.64 -6.71
N ASP A 46 17.41 15.45 -7.37
CA ASP A 46 16.16 15.97 -6.79
C ASP A 46 14.96 15.08 -7.13
N TYR A 47 14.99 14.41 -8.28
CA TYR A 47 13.89 13.59 -8.80
C TYR A 47 14.41 12.24 -9.26
N PHE A 48 13.53 11.22 -9.15
CA PHE A 48 13.88 9.83 -9.45
C PHE A 48 12.78 9.20 -10.27
N GLN A 49 13.15 8.48 -11.33
CA GLN A 49 12.25 7.74 -12.19
C GLN A 49 12.85 6.39 -12.53
N GLY A 50 12.07 5.32 -12.43
CA GLY A 50 12.53 3.99 -12.82
C GLY A 50 11.66 2.88 -12.26
N TYR A 51 11.93 1.68 -12.74
CA TYR A 51 11.20 0.48 -12.34
C TYR A 51 11.44 0.07 -10.89
N PHE A 52 12.47 0.61 -10.23
CA PHE A 52 12.71 0.43 -8.80
C PHE A 52 11.46 0.70 -7.94
N PHE A 53 10.64 1.67 -8.36
CA PHE A 53 9.42 2.05 -7.65
C PHE A 53 8.21 1.15 -7.97
N SER A 54 8.33 0.21 -8.92
CA SER A 54 7.23 -0.61 -9.41
C SER A 54 7.56 -2.09 -9.63
N LYS A 55 8.83 -2.52 -9.48
CA LYS A 55 9.25 -3.93 -9.57
C LYS A 55 9.50 -4.53 -8.19
N PRO A 56 8.95 -5.71 -7.89
CA PRO A 56 9.30 -6.43 -6.67
C PRO A 56 10.79 -6.85 -6.74
N ILE A 57 11.56 -6.45 -5.75
CA ILE A 57 12.87 -7.04 -5.50
C ILE A 57 12.62 -8.32 -4.71
N MET A 58 12.68 -9.46 -5.38
CA MET A 58 12.45 -10.77 -4.75
C MET A 58 13.61 -11.07 -3.79
N VAL A 59 13.41 -10.80 -2.50
CA VAL A 59 14.33 -11.25 -1.44
C VAL A 59 13.78 -12.57 -0.89
N GLN A 60 14.48 -13.68 -1.17
CA GLN A 60 14.14 -14.95 -0.57
C GLN A 60 14.33 -14.87 0.95
N GLY A 61 13.26 -15.18 1.70
CA GLY A 61 13.39 -15.58 3.11
C GLY A 61 13.02 -14.55 4.17
N LYS A 62 12.44 -13.38 3.88
CA LYS A 62 11.86 -12.56 4.95
C LYS A 62 10.64 -13.24 5.56
N LYS A 63 10.75 -13.70 6.82
CA LYS A 63 9.59 -14.09 7.63
C LYS A 63 8.69 -12.85 7.80
N ILE A 64 7.37 -13.07 7.69
CA ILE A 64 6.38 -12.08 8.08
C ILE A 64 6.56 -11.84 9.59
N GLU A 65 6.80 -10.59 9.99
CA GLU A 65 6.97 -10.24 11.39
C GLU A 65 5.64 -10.42 12.15
N SER A 66 5.69 -10.59 13.47
CA SER A 66 4.49 -10.91 14.28
C SER A 66 3.37 -9.85 14.18
N LEU A 67 3.72 -8.59 13.96
CA LEU A 67 2.77 -7.49 13.75
C LEU A 67 2.00 -7.66 12.44
N GLU A 68 2.68 -8.01 11.35
CA GLU A 68 2.06 -8.29 10.04
C GLU A 68 1.02 -9.42 10.14
N ILE A 69 1.27 -10.43 10.99
CA ILE A 69 0.35 -11.55 11.20
C ILE A 69 -0.97 -11.10 11.82
N SER A 70 -0.97 -10.18 12.78
CA SER A 70 -2.19 -9.67 13.42
C SER A 70 -3.06 -8.89 12.42
N TYR A 71 -2.45 -8.06 11.59
CA TYR A 71 -3.16 -7.31 10.54
C TYR A 71 -3.71 -8.22 9.43
N ILE A 72 -2.98 -9.27 9.06
CA ILE A 72 -3.47 -10.28 8.11
C ILE A 72 -4.66 -11.05 8.70
N LYS A 73 -4.60 -11.47 9.97
CA LYS A 73 -5.71 -12.13 10.66
C LYS A 73 -6.95 -11.24 10.68
N LEU A 74 -6.79 -9.96 11.02
CA LEU A 74 -7.87 -8.99 11.03
C LEU A 74 -8.51 -8.85 9.65
N THR A 75 -7.69 -8.64 8.62
CA THR A 75 -8.16 -8.50 7.23
C THR A 75 -8.89 -9.77 6.77
N ASN A 76 -8.37 -10.94 7.11
CA ASN A 76 -8.99 -12.22 6.76
C ASN A 76 -10.35 -12.41 7.45
N GLU A 77 -10.50 -12.01 8.72
CA GLU A 77 -11.77 -12.11 9.44
C GLU A 77 -12.82 -11.14 8.90
N ILE A 78 -12.42 -9.89 8.63
CA ILE A 78 -13.30 -8.85 8.09
C ILE A 78 -13.81 -9.19 6.67
N ASN A 79 -13.03 -9.91 5.87
CA ASN A 79 -13.34 -10.25 4.48
C ASN A 79 -14.08 -11.57 4.32
N LYS A 80 -14.52 -12.22 5.40
CA LYS A 80 -15.45 -13.35 5.32
C LYS A 80 -16.82 -12.89 4.82
N GLU A 81 -17.59 -13.79 4.24
CA GLU A 81 -18.99 -13.54 3.89
C GLU A 81 -19.80 -13.14 5.13
N GLU A 82 -19.56 -13.84 6.26
CA GLU A 82 -20.15 -13.55 7.56
C GLU A 82 -19.05 -13.21 8.58
N PRO A 83 -18.63 -11.93 8.68
CA PRO A 83 -17.61 -11.50 9.63
C PRO A 83 -18.08 -11.65 11.07
N ASN A 84 -17.24 -12.24 11.93
CA ASN A 84 -17.57 -12.35 13.35
C ASN A 84 -17.01 -11.14 14.13
N TYR A 85 -17.90 -10.24 14.52
CA TYR A 85 -17.53 -9.01 15.23
C TYR A 85 -16.82 -9.25 16.57
N LYS A 86 -17.12 -10.36 17.27
CA LYS A 86 -16.43 -10.72 18.52
C LYS A 86 -14.98 -11.12 18.27
N ILE A 87 -14.77 -11.90 17.19
CA ILE A 87 -13.40 -12.29 16.79
C ILE A 87 -12.62 -11.07 16.32
N ILE A 88 -13.24 -10.20 15.52
CA ILE A 88 -12.63 -8.93 15.08
C ILE A 88 -12.21 -8.09 16.28
N ALA A 89 -13.11 -7.91 17.25
CA ALA A 89 -12.82 -7.16 18.47
C ALA A 89 -11.64 -7.78 19.24
N SER A 90 -11.65 -9.11 19.44
CA SER A 90 -10.58 -9.82 20.14
C SER A 90 -9.21 -9.68 19.45
N ILE A 91 -9.17 -9.71 18.11
CA ILE A 91 -7.92 -9.50 17.35
C ILE A 91 -7.39 -8.09 17.60
N ILE A 92 -8.26 -7.06 17.51
CA ILE A 92 -7.87 -5.67 17.72
C ILE A 92 -7.43 -5.44 19.16
N GLU A 93 -8.17 -5.97 20.17
CA GLU A 93 -7.85 -5.83 21.59
C GLU A 93 -6.55 -6.52 21.98
N SER A 94 -6.14 -7.56 21.25
CA SER A 94 -4.86 -8.25 21.48
C SER A 94 -3.63 -7.47 21.03
N ASP A 95 -3.83 -6.38 20.28
CA ASP A 95 -2.77 -5.53 19.73
C ASP A 95 -2.98 -4.07 20.19
N LEU A 96 -2.05 -3.58 21.01
CA LEU A 96 -2.15 -2.24 21.61
C LEU A 96 -2.10 -1.13 20.56
N ASP A 97 -1.26 -1.27 19.54
CA ASP A 97 -1.11 -0.27 18.47
C ASP A 97 -2.37 -0.23 17.60
N MET A 98 -2.91 -1.39 17.26
CA MET A 98 -4.15 -1.52 16.51
C MET A 98 -5.34 -0.93 17.27
N SER A 99 -5.45 -1.22 18.56
CA SER A 99 -6.47 -0.66 19.48
C SER A 99 -6.36 0.87 19.52
N TYR A 100 -5.16 1.39 19.70
CA TYR A 100 -4.91 2.83 19.73
C TYR A 100 -5.28 3.51 18.40
N LYS A 101 -4.87 2.95 17.28
CA LYS A 101 -5.16 3.49 15.94
C LYS A 101 -6.66 3.52 15.67
N LEU A 102 -7.40 2.45 16.01
CA LEU A 102 -8.86 2.40 15.85
C LEU A 102 -9.55 3.44 16.71
N LEU A 103 -9.27 3.48 18.01
CA LEU A 103 -9.91 4.44 18.92
C LEU A 103 -9.58 5.89 18.55
N LYS A 104 -8.35 6.15 18.10
CA LYS A 104 -7.93 7.49 17.65
C LYS A 104 -8.74 7.96 16.43
N ILE A 105 -8.94 7.11 15.43
CA ILE A 105 -9.68 7.50 14.24
C ILE A 105 -11.17 7.67 14.55
N VAL A 106 -11.79 6.75 15.29
CA VAL A 106 -13.21 6.85 15.65
C VAL A 106 -13.48 8.10 16.48
N ASN A 107 -12.62 8.40 17.44
CA ASN A 107 -12.75 9.60 18.26
C ASN A 107 -12.46 10.90 17.51
N SER A 108 -11.77 10.87 16.36
CA SER A 108 -11.58 12.07 15.54
C SER A 108 -12.85 12.52 14.81
N TYR A 109 -13.80 11.61 14.60
CA TYR A 109 -15.09 11.88 13.97
C TYR A 109 -16.24 12.05 14.98
N SER A 110 -16.04 11.63 16.24
CA SER A 110 -17.07 11.68 17.28
C SER A 110 -17.14 13.07 17.91
N LEU A 111 -18.23 13.78 17.68
CA LEU A 111 -18.43 15.13 18.20
C LEU A 111 -19.07 15.16 19.61
N SER A 112 -19.68 14.06 20.06
CA SER A 112 -20.55 14.07 21.25
C SER A 112 -20.03 13.28 22.45
N SER A 113 -19.29 12.18 22.25
CA SER A 113 -18.77 11.37 23.36
C SER A 113 -17.52 10.59 22.95
N LYS A 114 -16.59 10.43 23.89
CA LYS A 114 -15.39 9.61 23.67
C LYS A 114 -15.73 8.13 23.67
N VAL A 115 -15.32 7.45 22.62
CA VAL A 115 -15.40 5.99 22.49
C VAL A 115 -14.18 5.38 23.17
N SER A 116 -14.43 4.49 24.16
CA SER A 116 -13.38 3.88 24.98
C SER A 116 -13.31 2.35 24.86
N SER A 117 -14.19 1.74 24.04
CA SER A 117 -14.17 0.28 23.84
C SER A 117 -14.10 -0.08 22.36
N ILE A 118 -13.37 -1.14 22.06
CA ILE A 118 -13.21 -1.64 20.69
C ILE A 118 -14.53 -2.12 20.08
N PRO A 119 -15.39 -2.90 20.77
CA PRO A 119 -16.69 -3.29 20.23
C PRO A 119 -17.57 -2.09 19.87
N HIS A 120 -17.57 -1.03 20.68
CA HIS A 120 -18.31 0.20 20.39
C HIS A 120 -17.72 0.94 19.18
N ALA A 121 -16.40 1.02 19.08
CA ALA A 121 -15.72 1.61 17.93
C ALA A 121 -16.07 0.89 16.63
N ILE A 122 -16.05 -0.45 16.63
CA ILE A 122 -16.43 -1.28 15.47
C ILE A 122 -17.90 -1.05 15.10
N SER A 123 -18.80 -1.00 16.08
CA SER A 123 -20.22 -0.77 15.84
C SER A 123 -20.51 0.59 15.22
N LEU A 124 -19.81 1.64 15.66
CA LEU A 124 -19.96 2.99 15.11
C LEU A 124 -19.38 3.12 13.69
N MET A 125 -18.26 2.48 13.43
CA MET A 125 -17.61 2.53 12.13
C MET A 125 -18.36 1.71 11.08
N GLY A 126 -18.91 0.58 11.46
CA GLY A 126 -19.52 -0.39 10.55
C GLY A 126 -18.50 -1.18 9.74
N ILE A 127 -18.95 -2.30 9.14
CA ILE A 127 -18.03 -3.26 8.50
C ILE A 127 -17.32 -2.69 7.27
N SER A 128 -17.98 -1.83 6.50
CA SER A 128 -17.41 -1.26 5.26
C SER A 128 -16.22 -0.35 5.57
N GLU A 129 -16.40 0.59 6.52
CA GLU A 129 -15.33 1.51 6.92
C GLU A 129 -14.23 0.80 7.70
N LEU A 130 -14.60 -0.23 8.50
CA LEU A 130 -13.63 -1.06 9.21
C LEU A 130 -12.74 -1.85 8.23
N ARG A 131 -13.30 -2.37 7.14
CA ARG A 131 -12.56 -3.04 6.07
C ARG A 131 -11.56 -2.09 5.40
N LYS A 132 -12.01 -0.90 5.05
CA LYS A 132 -11.17 0.14 4.47
C LYS A 132 -10.03 0.54 5.42
N TRP A 133 -10.35 0.79 6.69
CA TRP A 133 -9.37 1.11 7.73
C TRP A 133 -8.34 -0.01 7.90
N ALA A 134 -8.77 -1.26 8.05
CA ALA A 134 -7.87 -2.40 8.22
C ALA A 134 -6.92 -2.58 7.04
N SER A 135 -7.43 -2.42 5.81
CA SER A 135 -6.61 -2.50 4.60
C SER A 135 -5.56 -1.39 4.52
N LEU A 136 -5.94 -0.16 4.87
CA LEU A 136 -5.00 0.97 4.91
C LEU A 136 -3.91 0.79 5.96
N VAL A 137 -4.27 0.29 7.15
CA VAL A 137 -3.29 0.06 8.21
C VAL A 137 -2.37 -1.10 7.84
N LEU A 138 -2.91 -2.19 7.26
CA LEU A 138 -2.10 -3.30 6.76
C LEU A 138 -1.05 -2.80 5.75
N ILE A 139 -1.46 -2.06 4.73
CA ILE A 139 -0.52 -1.52 3.73
C ILE A 139 0.50 -0.57 4.37
N GLY A 140 0.08 0.23 5.35
CA GLY A 140 0.97 1.10 6.11
C GLY A 140 2.08 0.31 6.84
N GLU A 141 1.70 -0.76 7.55
CA GLU A 141 2.65 -1.63 8.24
C GLU A 141 3.59 -2.37 7.26
N LEU A 142 3.03 -2.92 6.17
CA LEU A 142 3.82 -3.58 5.12
C LEU A 142 4.82 -2.63 4.43
N SER A 143 4.57 -1.32 4.50
CA SER A 143 5.42 -0.28 3.91
C SER A 143 6.57 0.15 4.83
N PHE A 144 6.61 -0.31 6.08
CA PHE A 144 7.67 0.05 7.02
C PHE A 144 9.04 -0.36 6.48
N GLY A 145 9.98 0.58 6.46
CA GLY A 145 11.32 0.37 5.88
C GLY A 145 11.37 0.26 4.34
N LYS A 146 10.27 0.57 3.64
CA LYS A 146 10.19 0.60 2.17
C LYS A 146 10.17 2.04 1.66
N PRO A 147 10.47 2.27 0.35
CA PRO A 147 10.31 3.59 -0.23
C PRO A 147 8.90 4.12 -0.08
N THR A 148 8.77 5.34 0.44
CA THR A 148 7.48 6.01 0.69
C THR A 148 6.63 6.15 -0.58
N GLU A 149 7.27 6.18 -1.75
CA GLU A 149 6.64 6.26 -3.06
C GLU A 149 5.73 5.08 -3.35
N VAL A 150 6.10 3.86 -2.93
CA VAL A 150 5.27 2.66 -3.12
C VAL A 150 3.96 2.80 -2.36
N LEU A 151 4.02 3.20 -1.08
CA LEU A 151 2.84 3.48 -0.26
C LEU A 151 1.98 4.60 -0.87
N ARG A 152 2.63 5.70 -1.26
CA ARG A 152 1.94 6.84 -1.87
C ARG A 152 1.20 6.44 -3.15
N LEU A 153 1.82 5.65 -4.02
CA LEU A 153 1.21 5.15 -5.24
C LEU A 153 0.03 4.23 -4.96
N SER A 154 0.15 3.31 -3.99
CA SER A 154 -0.95 2.43 -3.56
C SER A 154 -2.16 3.23 -3.10
N ILE A 155 -1.97 4.22 -2.23
CA ILE A 155 -3.05 5.08 -1.72
C ILE A 155 -3.66 5.93 -2.87
N LEU A 156 -2.82 6.48 -3.73
CA LEU A 156 -3.27 7.32 -4.85
C LEU A 156 -4.10 6.52 -5.86
N ARG A 157 -3.65 5.30 -6.21
CA ARG A 157 -4.39 4.38 -7.08
C ARG A 157 -5.72 3.96 -6.45
N SER A 158 -5.73 3.65 -5.15
CA SER A 158 -6.94 3.34 -4.40
C SER A 158 -7.96 4.48 -4.49
N LYS A 159 -7.53 5.71 -4.20
CA LYS A 159 -8.43 6.87 -4.25
C LYS A 159 -8.89 7.21 -5.66
N PHE A 160 -8.02 7.08 -6.63
CA PHE A 160 -8.35 7.30 -8.03
C PHE A 160 -9.42 6.30 -8.52
N ALA A 161 -9.23 5.00 -8.23
CA ALA A 161 -10.18 3.96 -8.58
C ALA A 161 -11.55 4.16 -7.89
N GLU A 162 -11.55 4.53 -6.60
CA GLU A 162 -12.78 4.87 -5.86
C GLU A 162 -13.55 6.02 -6.54
N LEU A 163 -12.86 7.10 -6.91
CA LEU A 163 -13.46 8.28 -7.53
C LEU A 163 -13.97 8.01 -8.96
N LEU A 164 -13.25 7.21 -9.74
CA LEU A 164 -13.70 6.76 -11.06
C LEU A 164 -14.96 5.90 -10.94
N ALA A 165 -14.95 4.93 -10.04
CA ALA A 165 -16.10 4.07 -9.79
C ALA A 165 -17.33 4.89 -9.39
N GLU A 166 -17.20 5.88 -8.50
CA GLU A 166 -18.31 6.72 -8.04
C GLU A 166 -19.02 7.44 -9.19
N LYS A 167 -18.31 7.74 -10.30
CA LYS A 167 -18.83 8.45 -11.47
C LYS A 167 -19.12 7.55 -12.67
N SER A 168 -19.12 6.24 -12.50
CA SER A 168 -19.33 5.25 -13.56
C SER A 168 -20.40 4.22 -13.18
N SER A 169 -20.65 3.28 -14.08
CA SER A 169 -21.50 2.11 -13.81
C SER A 169 -20.95 1.19 -12.71
N TYR A 170 -19.68 1.35 -12.34
CA TYR A 170 -19.03 0.60 -11.28
C TYR A 170 -19.25 1.16 -9.86
N LYS A 171 -20.11 2.16 -9.69
CA LYS A 171 -20.43 2.73 -8.38
C LYS A 171 -20.79 1.70 -7.30
N PRO A 172 -21.53 0.61 -7.57
CA PRO A 172 -21.78 -0.44 -6.60
C PRO A 172 -20.51 -1.20 -6.14
N LYS A 173 -19.49 -1.26 -7.00
CA LYS A 173 -18.21 -1.98 -6.77
C LYS A 173 -17.06 -1.02 -6.38
N LYS A 174 -17.35 0.20 -5.96
CA LYS A 174 -16.33 1.21 -5.66
C LYS A 174 -15.33 0.79 -4.56
N HIS A 175 -15.78 0.01 -3.59
CA HIS A 175 -14.92 -0.46 -2.50
C HIS A 175 -13.95 -1.55 -2.98
N GLU A 176 -14.40 -2.45 -3.85
CA GLU A 176 -13.56 -3.47 -4.49
C GLU A 176 -12.50 -2.81 -5.38
N LEU A 177 -12.89 -1.83 -6.16
CA LEU A 177 -11.95 -1.08 -7.01
C LEU A 177 -10.94 -0.27 -6.19
N ALA A 178 -11.36 0.31 -5.07
CA ALA A 178 -10.43 0.94 -4.14
C ALA A 178 -9.40 -0.07 -3.57
N LEU A 179 -9.82 -1.31 -3.28
CA LEU A 179 -8.93 -2.39 -2.85
C LEU A 179 -7.97 -2.83 -3.96
N VAL A 180 -8.45 -2.95 -5.20
CA VAL A 180 -7.58 -3.23 -6.36
C VAL A 180 -6.47 -2.18 -6.45
N GLY A 181 -6.81 -0.90 -6.39
CA GLY A 181 -5.83 0.18 -6.40
C GLY A 181 -4.86 0.11 -5.23
N LEU A 182 -5.35 -0.14 -4.02
CA LEU A 182 -4.56 -0.21 -2.79
C LEU A 182 -3.56 -1.37 -2.82
N PHE A 183 -3.99 -2.56 -3.26
CA PHE A 183 -3.16 -3.76 -3.30
C PHE A 183 -2.40 -3.93 -4.62
N SER A 184 -2.53 -3.00 -5.57
CA SER A 184 -1.84 -3.06 -6.87
C SER A 184 -0.31 -3.09 -6.81
N MET A 185 0.28 -2.81 -5.65
CA MET A 185 1.73 -2.81 -5.39
C MET A 185 2.10 -3.74 -4.21
N ILE A 186 1.21 -4.66 -3.82
CA ILE A 186 1.43 -5.50 -2.64
C ILE A 186 2.59 -6.48 -2.82
N ASP A 187 2.83 -6.94 -4.04
CA ASP A 187 3.97 -7.77 -4.41
C ASP A 187 5.31 -7.04 -4.22
N VAL A 188 5.33 -5.76 -4.57
CA VAL A 188 6.49 -4.86 -4.34
C VAL A 188 6.71 -4.65 -2.85
N LEU A 189 5.63 -4.40 -2.09
CA LEU A 189 5.69 -4.17 -0.65
C LEU A 189 6.17 -5.41 0.11
N LEU A 190 5.63 -6.57 -0.20
CA LEU A 190 5.99 -7.83 0.46
C LEU A 190 7.22 -8.52 -0.15
N GLN A 191 7.65 -8.08 -1.34
CA GLN A 191 8.73 -8.73 -2.10
C GLN A 191 8.46 -10.24 -2.33
N LYS A 192 7.19 -10.58 -2.61
CA LYS A 192 6.72 -11.95 -2.82
C LYS A 192 5.82 -12.03 -4.05
N PRO A 193 5.73 -13.18 -4.71
CA PRO A 193 4.76 -13.41 -5.78
C PRO A 193 3.31 -13.23 -5.30
N LEU A 194 2.45 -12.66 -6.15
CA LEU A 194 1.02 -12.44 -5.83
C LEU A 194 0.32 -13.73 -5.37
N ASP A 195 0.60 -14.88 -6.01
CA ASP A 195 -0.01 -16.16 -5.61
C ASP A 195 0.33 -16.56 -4.17
N THR A 196 1.57 -16.33 -3.75
CA THR A 196 2.00 -16.58 -2.36
C THR A 196 1.30 -15.64 -1.39
N ILE A 197 1.09 -14.37 -1.78
CA ILE A 197 0.41 -13.39 -0.95
C ILE A 197 -1.08 -13.75 -0.81
N PHE A 198 -1.74 -14.04 -1.92
CA PHE A 198 -3.18 -14.34 -1.94
C PHE A 198 -3.54 -15.69 -1.30
N SER A 199 -2.58 -16.62 -1.18
CA SER A 199 -2.79 -17.83 -0.37
C SER A 199 -2.91 -17.53 1.15
N GLN A 200 -2.37 -16.39 1.60
CA GLN A 200 -2.36 -15.98 3.01
C GLN A 200 -3.37 -14.87 3.32
N LEU A 201 -3.67 -14.03 2.34
CA LEU A 201 -4.57 -12.89 2.49
C LEU A 201 -5.90 -13.15 1.78
N ARG A 202 -6.97 -13.24 2.57
CA ARG A 202 -8.32 -13.48 2.06
C ARG A 202 -8.88 -12.23 1.39
N ILE A 203 -8.81 -12.21 0.09
CA ILE A 203 -9.37 -11.18 -0.79
C ILE A 203 -10.27 -11.90 -1.80
N SER A 204 -11.36 -11.26 -2.25
CA SER A 204 -12.26 -11.86 -3.23
C SER A 204 -11.53 -12.20 -4.53
N ASP A 205 -11.96 -13.25 -5.21
CA ASP A 205 -11.36 -13.71 -6.47
C ASP A 205 -11.38 -12.62 -7.54
N GLU A 206 -12.45 -11.82 -7.59
CA GLU A 206 -12.58 -10.68 -8.49
C GLU A 206 -11.47 -9.65 -8.30
N VAL A 207 -11.18 -9.29 -7.04
CA VAL A 207 -10.09 -8.35 -6.72
C VAL A 207 -8.73 -8.97 -7.04
N GLN A 208 -8.53 -10.26 -6.73
CA GLN A 208 -7.28 -10.96 -7.06
C GLN A 208 -7.05 -11.01 -8.58
N MET A 209 -8.07 -11.37 -9.37
CA MET A 209 -7.98 -11.38 -10.83
C MET A 209 -7.66 -9.99 -11.39
N ALA A 210 -8.33 -8.94 -10.89
CA ALA A 210 -8.06 -7.58 -11.32
C ALA A 210 -6.62 -7.14 -11.01
N ILE A 211 -6.09 -7.45 -9.82
CA ILE A 211 -4.70 -7.15 -9.45
C ILE A 211 -3.71 -7.91 -10.35
N LYS A 212 -4.03 -9.14 -10.75
CA LYS A 212 -3.23 -9.95 -11.68
C LYS A 212 -3.38 -9.52 -13.14
N LEU A 213 -4.19 -8.52 -13.43
CA LEU A 213 -4.52 -8.03 -14.78
C LEU A 213 -5.20 -9.11 -15.63
N ASP A 214 -5.99 -10.00 -15.03
CA ASP A 214 -6.78 -10.99 -15.76
C ASP A 214 -8.01 -10.31 -16.38
N SER A 215 -8.09 -10.37 -17.70
CA SER A 215 -9.20 -9.78 -18.48
C SER A 215 -10.56 -10.41 -18.22
N LYS A 216 -10.62 -11.53 -17.49
CA LYS A 216 -11.89 -12.16 -17.08
C LYS A 216 -12.50 -11.48 -15.86
N SER A 217 -11.76 -10.66 -15.12
CA SER A 217 -12.30 -9.91 -14.01
C SER A 217 -13.29 -8.86 -14.50
N GLU A 218 -14.45 -8.79 -13.87
CA GLU A 218 -15.42 -7.71 -14.12
C GLU A 218 -14.89 -6.33 -13.67
N LEU A 219 -13.84 -6.30 -12.86
CA LEU A 219 -13.15 -5.08 -12.41
C LEU A 219 -12.02 -4.64 -13.38
N PHE A 220 -11.74 -5.44 -14.42
CA PHE A 220 -10.86 -5.07 -15.52
C PHE A 220 -11.72 -4.49 -16.66
N PRO A 221 -11.47 -3.34 -17.23
CA PRO A 221 -10.24 -2.55 -17.30
C PRO A 221 -10.37 -1.15 -16.64
N ILE A 222 -10.24 -1.01 -15.35
CA ILE A 222 -10.26 0.32 -14.73
C ILE A 222 -8.84 0.80 -14.35
#